data_82180d1ea9ba71ea4324573346801eea
#
_entry.id   82180d1ea9ba71ea4324573346801eea
#
_cell.length_a   1.000
_cell.length_b   1.000
_cell.length_c   1.000
_cell.angle_alpha   90.00
_cell.angle_beta   90.00
_cell.angle_gamma   90.00
#
_symmetry.space_group_name_H-M   'P 1'
#
loop_
_entity.id
_entity.type
_entity.pdbx_description
1 polymer ?
#
loop_
_entity_poly.entity_id
_entity_poly.type
_entity_poly.pdbx_seq_one_letter_code
_entity_poly.pdbx_strand_id
1 'polypeptide(L)'
;MTNRMPELLCPAGNLESLEAALHFGADAVYGGMRQFGLRAFAGNFDEEALTQAVEKMHGAGKKFYLTMNIFPFDDQLDDFIAAAKAARDIGVDAAIVSDLGAIAALRREVPELPLHVSTQASTVNAEAVRVYRDMGCERVILARETSIARAKEIIRRVPEMEIETFVHGASCMAYSGRCLLSAAMAGRSGNQGECAQPCRWHYSVVEEKRPGEYMPVCEDENGTYIFSAHDLNLMPLLPELVDAGIKSLKIEGRMKTAYYVATVTAAYRRALDLLADGGDFAAALPSLMAELSCASHRDSDTGFALGKPANPGGADGFHQEREYLAHVVEGSRDGRGTRFLLKNRFKAGETIELLTPSGVHTFEATPFLREKTGEIVDTLGIGGEIIRMDVPFATETGDFLRGETRNHRK
;
A
#
# COMPACT_ATOMS: atom_id res chain seq x y z
N MET A 1 -1.67 -1.44 31.06
CA MET A 1 -2.44 -1.22 29.81
C MET A 1 -2.12 -2.38 28.91
N THR A 2 -3.09 -3.23 28.58
CA THR A 2 -2.89 -4.30 27.58
C THR A 2 -2.54 -3.63 26.26
N ASN A 3 -1.30 -3.81 25.83
CA ASN A 3 -0.80 -3.24 24.57
C ASN A 3 -1.53 -4.00 23.43
N ARG A 4 -2.70 -3.49 23.02
CA ARG A 4 -3.43 -4.07 21.89
C ARG A 4 -2.62 -3.79 20.63
N MET A 5 -2.30 -4.85 19.88
CA MET A 5 -1.55 -4.72 18.61
C MET A 5 -2.23 -3.71 17.68
N PRO A 6 -1.47 -2.91 16.94
CA PRO A 6 -2.03 -1.95 15.99
C PRO A 6 -2.77 -2.64 14.86
N GLU A 7 -3.76 -1.97 14.31
CA GLU A 7 -4.46 -2.35 13.09
C GLU A 7 -3.48 -2.34 11.89
N LEU A 8 -3.48 -3.40 11.09
CA LEU A 8 -2.76 -3.44 9.82
C LEU A 8 -3.70 -2.98 8.70
N LEU A 9 -3.46 -1.75 8.20
CA LEU A 9 -4.27 -1.10 7.18
C LEU A 9 -3.61 -1.22 5.80
N CYS A 10 -4.24 -1.98 4.91
CA CYS A 10 -3.69 -2.32 3.60
C CYS A 10 -4.39 -1.59 2.45
N PRO A 11 -3.67 -1.33 1.34
CA PRO A 11 -4.24 -0.66 0.19
C PRO A 11 -5.10 -1.60 -0.66
N ALA A 12 -6.24 -1.09 -1.18
CA ALA A 12 -7.03 -1.76 -2.20
C ALA A 12 -7.30 -0.81 -3.37
N GLY A 13 -6.68 -1.08 -4.53
CA GLY A 13 -6.94 -0.36 -5.76
C GLY A 13 -8.13 -0.94 -6.54
N ASN A 14 -8.49 -2.20 -6.28
CA ASN A 14 -9.56 -2.95 -6.89
C ASN A 14 -9.93 -4.16 -6.00
N LEU A 15 -10.93 -4.95 -6.40
CA LEU A 15 -11.38 -6.13 -5.66
C LEU A 15 -10.29 -7.21 -5.55
N GLU A 16 -9.48 -7.47 -6.58
CA GLU A 16 -8.38 -8.45 -6.53
C GLU A 16 -7.36 -8.09 -5.44
N SER A 17 -7.00 -6.80 -5.33
CA SER A 17 -6.09 -6.31 -4.28
C SER A 17 -6.72 -6.34 -2.88
N LEU A 18 -8.04 -6.11 -2.77
CA LEU A 18 -8.76 -6.23 -1.52
C LEU A 18 -8.77 -7.69 -1.03
N GLU A 19 -9.09 -8.63 -1.93
CA GLU A 19 -9.10 -10.06 -1.63
C GLU A 19 -7.72 -10.55 -1.18
N ALA A 20 -6.66 -10.10 -1.86
CA ALA A 20 -5.30 -10.38 -1.45
C ALA A 20 -4.98 -9.81 -0.06
N ALA A 21 -5.34 -8.55 0.23
CA ALA A 21 -5.15 -7.95 1.55
C ALA A 21 -5.88 -8.75 2.64
N LEU A 22 -7.14 -9.10 2.39
CA LEU A 22 -7.98 -9.84 3.33
C LEU A 22 -7.43 -11.25 3.58
N HIS A 23 -7.08 -12.00 2.52
CA HIS A 23 -6.53 -13.35 2.61
C HIS A 23 -5.22 -13.39 3.42
N PHE A 24 -4.35 -12.38 3.24
CA PHE A 24 -3.07 -12.28 3.94
C PHE A 24 -3.12 -11.54 5.28
N GLY A 25 -4.32 -11.30 5.83
CA GLY A 25 -4.50 -10.91 7.22
C GLY A 25 -4.51 -9.41 7.49
N ALA A 26 -4.95 -8.58 6.54
CA ALA A 26 -5.29 -7.19 6.82
C ALA A 26 -6.40 -7.07 7.86
N ASP A 27 -6.28 -6.11 8.78
CA ASP A 27 -7.36 -5.78 9.72
C ASP A 27 -8.35 -4.78 9.14
N ALA A 28 -7.87 -3.94 8.24
CA ALA A 28 -8.67 -3.01 7.46
C ALA A 28 -8.05 -2.79 6.09
N VAL A 29 -8.86 -2.36 5.13
CA VAL A 29 -8.39 -1.90 3.83
C VAL A 29 -8.84 -0.46 3.58
N TYR A 30 -8.07 0.26 2.76
CA TYR A 30 -8.50 1.56 2.26
C TYR A 30 -8.50 1.58 0.73
N GLY A 31 -9.57 2.07 0.17
CA GLY A 31 -9.78 2.22 -1.26
C GLY A 31 -10.28 3.62 -1.63
N GLY A 32 -10.54 3.87 -2.88
CA GLY A 32 -11.11 5.12 -3.34
C GLY A 32 -12.10 4.91 -4.48
N MET A 33 -13.07 5.78 -4.58
CA MET A 33 -13.91 5.89 -5.77
C MET A 33 -13.15 6.59 -6.91
N ARG A 34 -13.73 6.57 -8.11
CA ARG A 34 -13.16 7.26 -9.27
C ARG A 34 -13.07 8.77 -9.08
N GLN A 35 -13.94 9.32 -8.24
CA GLN A 35 -13.96 10.74 -7.87
C GLN A 35 -13.42 10.95 -6.46
N PHE A 36 -12.88 12.16 -6.20
CA PHE A 36 -12.45 12.66 -4.88
C PHE A 36 -11.28 11.93 -4.20
N GLY A 37 -10.66 10.96 -4.86
CA GLY A 37 -9.47 10.26 -4.36
C GLY A 37 -8.17 10.72 -5.03
N LEU A 38 -7.04 10.80 -4.28
CA LEU A 38 -5.72 11.22 -4.81
C LEU A 38 -5.02 10.19 -5.74
N ARG A 39 -5.69 9.16 -6.15
CA ARG A 39 -5.17 8.13 -7.08
C ARG A 39 -6.20 7.88 -8.18
N ALA A 40 -6.52 8.93 -8.96
CA ALA A 40 -7.50 8.87 -10.04
C ALA A 40 -7.19 7.76 -11.08
N PHE A 41 -5.90 7.42 -11.27
CA PHE A 41 -5.44 6.37 -12.19
C PHE A 41 -5.31 4.97 -11.54
N ALA A 42 -5.63 4.79 -10.27
CA ALA A 42 -5.83 3.45 -9.71
C ALA A 42 -7.11 2.84 -10.30
N GLY A 43 -7.28 1.53 -10.19
CA GLY A 43 -8.49 0.85 -10.65
C GLY A 43 -9.76 1.48 -10.10
N ASN A 44 -9.71 1.92 -8.82
CA ASN A 44 -10.79 2.54 -8.05
C ASN A 44 -12.12 1.76 -8.10
N PHE A 45 -12.97 1.99 -7.13
CA PHE A 45 -14.27 1.34 -7.03
C PHE A 45 -15.34 2.23 -7.68
N ASP A 46 -16.22 1.66 -8.47
CA ASP A 46 -17.55 2.24 -8.70
C ASP A 46 -18.45 1.82 -7.53
N GLU A 47 -19.69 2.28 -7.53
CA GLU A 47 -20.62 2.08 -6.41
C GLU A 47 -20.91 0.59 -6.15
N GLU A 48 -21.07 -0.20 -7.23
CA GLU A 48 -21.32 -1.65 -7.12
C GLU A 48 -20.10 -2.39 -6.55
N ALA A 49 -18.90 -2.10 -7.07
CA ALA A 49 -17.67 -2.70 -6.58
C ALA A 49 -17.35 -2.25 -5.13
N LEU A 50 -17.69 -1.01 -4.75
CA LEU A 50 -17.54 -0.53 -3.38
C LEU A 50 -18.48 -1.28 -2.44
N THR A 51 -19.74 -1.48 -2.82
CA THR A 51 -20.70 -2.27 -2.05
C THR A 51 -20.19 -3.69 -1.83
N GLN A 52 -19.75 -4.38 -2.89
CA GLN A 52 -19.15 -5.71 -2.79
C GLN A 52 -17.91 -5.73 -1.90
N ALA A 53 -17.06 -4.69 -1.97
CA ALA A 53 -15.87 -4.57 -1.16
C ALA A 53 -16.20 -4.45 0.34
N VAL A 54 -17.17 -3.58 0.69
CA VAL A 54 -17.62 -3.38 2.07
C VAL A 54 -18.27 -4.65 2.63
N GLU A 55 -19.19 -5.28 1.87
CA GLU A 55 -19.84 -6.53 2.27
C GLU A 55 -18.82 -7.65 2.53
N LYS A 56 -17.82 -7.79 1.66
CA LYS A 56 -16.76 -8.80 1.80
C LYS A 56 -15.92 -8.55 3.05
N MET A 57 -15.54 -7.29 3.32
CA MET A 57 -14.77 -6.93 4.52
C MET A 57 -15.59 -7.15 5.79
N HIS A 58 -16.84 -6.71 5.82
CA HIS A 58 -17.74 -6.90 6.95
C HIS A 58 -18.05 -8.38 7.21
N GLY A 59 -18.23 -9.18 6.15
CA GLY A 59 -18.40 -10.63 6.25
C GLY A 59 -17.24 -11.35 6.93
N ALA A 60 -16.04 -10.77 6.87
CA ALA A 60 -14.85 -11.25 7.58
C ALA A 60 -14.61 -10.53 8.94
N GLY A 61 -15.51 -9.65 9.38
CA GLY A 61 -15.35 -8.85 10.59
C GLY A 61 -14.25 -7.79 10.50
N LYS A 62 -13.91 -7.34 9.27
CA LYS A 62 -12.88 -6.36 8.95
C LYS A 62 -13.49 -5.05 8.47
N LYS A 63 -12.69 -3.99 8.34
CA LYS A 63 -13.12 -2.62 8.04
C LYS A 63 -12.70 -2.16 6.65
N PHE A 64 -13.51 -1.27 6.06
CA PHE A 64 -13.21 -0.57 4.82
C PHE A 64 -13.22 0.95 5.02
N TYR A 65 -12.10 1.63 4.70
CA TYR A 65 -11.99 3.08 4.76
C TYR A 65 -11.94 3.69 3.36
N LEU A 66 -12.84 4.63 3.09
CA LEU A 66 -12.92 5.31 1.80
C LEU A 66 -12.02 6.55 1.75
N THR A 67 -11.13 6.64 0.77
CA THR A 67 -10.34 7.86 0.55
C THR A 67 -11.14 8.90 -0.23
N MET A 68 -11.36 10.05 0.40
CA MET A 68 -11.97 11.27 -0.15
C MET A 68 -11.02 12.45 0.12
N ASN A 69 -9.77 12.32 -0.31
CA ASN A 69 -8.66 13.11 0.21
C ASN A 69 -8.04 14.09 -0.79
N ILE A 70 -8.80 14.52 -1.79
CA ILE A 70 -8.49 15.71 -2.59
C ILE A 70 -8.76 16.98 -1.77
N PHE A 71 -8.39 18.14 -2.31
CA PHE A 71 -8.81 19.47 -1.84
C PHE A 71 -9.90 19.97 -2.78
N PRO A 72 -11.20 19.76 -2.45
CA PRO A 72 -12.29 20.16 -3.34
C PRO A 72 -12.41 21.69 -3.44
N PHE A 73 -12.68 22.19 -4.63
CA PHE A 73 -13.08 23.57 -4.82
C PHE A 73 -14.58 23.75 -4.51
N ASP A 74 -15.03 24.99 -4.37
CA ASP A 74 -16.42 25.30 -3.99
C ASP A 74 -17.45 24.66 -4.93
N ASP A 75 -17.17 24.62 -6.23
CA ASP A 75 -18.01 24.00 -7.25
C ASP A 75 -18.04 22.47 -7.22
N GLN A 76 -17.14 21.84 -6.44
CA GLN A 76 -17.06 20.38 -6.24
C GLN A 76 -17.65 19.94 -4.89
N LEU A 77 -17.93 20.88 -3.97
CA LEU A 77 -18.22 20.55 -2.58
C LEU A 77 -19.57 19.83 -2.41
N ASP A 78 -20.59 20.21 -3.18
CA ASP A 78 -21.91 19.57 -3.13
C ASP A 78 -21.83 18.11 -3.60
N ASP A 79 -21.12 17.85 -4.70
CA ASP A 79 -20.89 16.50 -5.21
C ASP A 79 -20.04 15.67 -4.24
N PHE A 80 -19.05 16.31 -3.58
CA PHE A 80 -18.24 15.67 -2.54
C PHE A 80 -19.09 15.21 -1.35
N ILE A 81 -20.02 16.07 -0.89
CA ILE A 81 -20.96 15.73 0.19
C ILE A 81 -21.92 14.62 -0.25
N ALA A 82 -22.43 14.68 -1.49
CA ALA A 82 -23.30 13.63 -2.03
C ALA A 82 -22.59 12.27 -2.08
N ALA A 83 -21.32 12.23 -2.51
CA ALA A 83 -20.52 11.01 -2.52
C ALA A 83 -20.28 10.47 -1.08
N ALA A 84 -20.09 11.34 -0.10
CA ALA A 84 -19.95 10.93 1.29
C ALA A 84 -21.26 10.34 1.87
N LYS A 85 -22.42 10.89 1.48
CA LYS A 85 -23.74 10.33 1.84
C LYS A 85 -23.92 8.93 1.24
N ALA A 86 -23.59 8.75 -0.04
CA ALA A 86 -23.63 7.44 -0.69
C ALA A 86 -22.68 6.44 -0.01
N ALA A 87 -21.47 6.85 0.33
CA ALA A 87 -20.50 6.03 1.04
C ALA A 87 -21.01 5.58 2.43
N ARG A 88 -21.63 6.49 3.18
CA ARG A 88 -22.30 6.16 4.46
C ARG A 88 -23.41 5.12 4.26
N ASP A 89 -24.25 5.31 3.22
CA ASP A 89 -25.38 4.41 2.95
C ASP A 89 -24.93 3.01 2.51
N ILE A 90 -23.78 2.91 1.82
CA ILE A 90 -23.10 1.63 1.52
C ILE A 90 -22.53 0.99 2.78
N GLY A 91 -22.21 1.77 3.82
CA GLY A 91 -21.72 1.28 5.09
C GLY A 91 -20.18 1.29 5.21
N VAL A 92 -19.45 2.21 4.55
CA VAL A 92 -18.01 2.36 4.81
C VAL A 92 -17.76 2.75 6.26
N ASP A 93 -16.70 2.20 6.87
CA ASP A 93 -16.42 2.40 8.30
C ASP A 93 -15.85 3.80 8.61
N ALA A 94 -15.21 4.46 7.66
CA ALA A 94 -14.78 5.86 7.77
C ALA A 94 -14.42 6.45 6.41
N ALA A 95 -14.49 7.79 6.31
CA ALA A 95 -13.91 8.56 5.20
C ALA A 95 -12.58 9.19 5.59
N ILE A 96 -11.56 9.06 4.74
CA ILE A 96 -10.23 9.67 4.90
C ILE A 96 -10.22 10.99 4.13
N VAL A 97 -10.21 12.13 4.83
CA VAL A 97 -10.41 13.48 4.28
C VAL A 97 -9.21 14.38 4.59
N SER A 98 -8.84 15.28 3.68
CA SER A 98 -7.68 16.17 3.84
C SER A 98 -8.06 17.62 4.12
N ASP A 99 -9.09 18.10 3.45
CA ASP A 99 -9.48 19.51 3.44
C ASP A 99 -10.28 19.87 4.68
N LEU A 100 -9.90 20.99 5.33
CA LEU A 100 -10.53 21.45 6.55
C LEU A 100 -11.99 21.87 6.34
N GLY A 101 -12.30 22.53 5.20
CA GLY A 101 -13.65 22.93 4.84
C GLY A 101 -14.53 21.73 4.55
N ALA A 102 -13.99 20.72 3.83
CA ALA A 102 -14.67 19.46 3.59
C ALA A 102 -14.97 18.71 4.89
N ILE A 103 -14.01 18.63 5.84
CA ILE A 103 -14.23 18.04 7.17
C ILE A 103 -15.39 18.75 7.88
N ALA A 104 -15.37 20.10 7.94
CA ALA A 104 -16.41 20.87 8.59
C ALA A 104 -17.78 20.67 7.92
N ALA A 105 -17.83 20.61 6.59
CA ALA A 105 -19.06 20.35 5.85
C ALA A 105 -19.61 18.93 6.12
N LEU A 106 -18.76 17.91 6.07
CA LEU A 106 -19.17 16.53 6.37
C LEU A 106 -19.64 16.35 7.80
N ARG A 107 -19.02 17.01 8.78
CA ARG A 107 -19.50 16.94 10.18
C ARG A 107 -20.91 17.55 10.34
N ARG A 108 -21.27 18.52 9.51
CA ARG A 108 -22.61 19.12 9.52
C ARG A 108 -23.62 18.31 8.73
N GLU A 109 -23.24 17.79 7.55
CA GLU A 109 -24.16 17.19 6.57
C GLU A 109 -24.25 15.65 6.67
N VAL A 110 -23.22 14.99 7.21
CA VAL A 110 -23.09 13.53 7.32
C VAL A 110 -22.47 13.16 8.69
N PRO A 111 -23.05 13.59 9.81
CA PRO A 111 -22.45 13.46 11.14
C PRO A 111 -22.22 11.99 11.56
N GLU A 112 -22.94 11.04 10.98
CA GLU A 112 -22.82 9.60 11.30
C GLU A 112 -21.59 8.95 10.66
N LEU A 113 -21.01 9.55 9.62
CA LEU A 113 -19.82 9.01 8.95
C LEU A 113 -18.56 9.34 9.75
N PRO A 114 -17.84 8.35 10.29
CA PRO A 114 -16.56 8.60 10.95
C PRO A 114 -15.54 9.24 10.00
N LEU A 115 -14.76 10.20 10.51
CA LEU A 115 -13.76 10.91 9.70
C LEU A 115 -12.34 10.64 10.21
N HIS A 116 -11.47 10.22 9.31
CA HIS A 116 -10.04 10.11 9.51
C HIS A 116 -9.32 11.24 8.76
N VAL A 117 -8.45 11.96 9.43
CA VAL A 117 -7.68 13.05 8.82
C VAL A 117 -6.53 12.45 8.00
N SER A 118 -6.50 12.75 6.71
CA SER A 118 -5.47 12.26 5.79
C SER A 118 -4.09 12.84 6.09
N THR A 119 -3.04 12.11 5.77
CA THR A 119 -1.65 12.60 5.77
C THR A 119 -1.45 13.87 4.92
N GLN A 120 -2.30 14.10 3.92
CA GLN A 120 -2.28 15.30 3.08
C GLN A 120 -2.61 16.59 3.84
N ALA A 121 -3.22 16.49 5.02
CA ALA A 121 -3.42 17.61 5.92
C ALA A 121 -2.11 18.06 6.63
N SER A 122 -1.00 17.36 6.42
CA SER A 122 0.35 17.68 6.93
C SER A 122 0.42 17.78 8.46
N THR A 123 -0.28 16.93 9.19
CA THR A 123 -0.35 16.97 10.65
C THR A 123 0.93 16.44 11.29
N VAL A 124 1.61 17.26 12.11
CA VAL A 124 2.91 16.95 12.73
C VAL A 124 3.02 17.29 14.22
N ASN A 125 1.96 17.81 14.84
CA ASN A 125 1.98 18.24 16.24
C ASN A 125 0.65 18.04 16.96
N ALA A 126 0.69 17.99 18.27
CA ALA A 126 -0.47 17.71 19.12
C ALA A 126 -1.55 18.80 19.06
N GLU A 127 -1.21 20.06 18.80
CA GLU A 127 -2.21 21.13 18.72
C GLU A 127 -3.09 20.98 17.48
N ALA A 128 -2.50 20.61 16.32
CA ALA A 128 -3.27 20.29 15.13
C ALA A 128 -4.17 19.07 15.36
N VAL A 129 -3.68 18.04 16.06
CA VAL A 129 -4.49 16.84 16.40
C VAL A 129 -5.66 17.23 17.31
N ARG A 130 -5.50 18.13 18.28
CA ARG A 130 -6.59 18.65 19.13
C ARG A 130 -7.67 19.35 18.31
N VAL A 131 -7.28 20.19 17.35
CA VAL A 131 -8.24 20.85 16.46
C VAL A 131 -9.10 19.83 15.71
N TYR A 132 -8.48 18.79 15.14
CA TYR A 132 -9.23 17.74 14.44
C TYR A 132 -10.14 16.92 15.37
N ARG A 133 -9.68 16.63 16.61
CA ARG A 133 -10.52 16.02 17.64
C ARG A 133 -11.74 16.90 17.94
N ASP A 134 -11.53 18.20 18.15
CA ASP A 134 -12.59 19.16 18.48
C ASP A 134 -13.59 19.34 17.32
N MET A 135 -13.14 19.07 16.09
CA MET A 135 -14.00 18.97 14.91
C MET A 135 -14.74 17.60 14.80
N GLY A 136 -14.49 16.66 15.72
CA GLY A 136 -15.15 15.35 15.75
C GLY A 136 -14.51 14.30 14.83
N CYS A 137 -13.24 14.46 14.42
CA CYS A 137 -12.50 13.40 13.76
C CYS A 137 -12.05 12.34 14.78
N GLU A 138 -11.98 11.08 14.35
CA GLU A 138 -11.64 9.96 15.24
C GLU A 138 -10.18 9.52 15.13
N ARG A 139 -9.56 9.76 13.96
CA ARG A 139 -8.18 9.33 13.67
C ARG A 139 -7.42 10.40 12.88
N VAL A 140 -6.13 10.50 13.13
CA VAL A 140 -5.21 11.33 12.33
C VAL A 140 -4.09 10.48 11.75
N ILE A 141 -3.96 10.50 10.42
CA ILE A 141 -2.80 9.95 9.71
C ILE A 141 -1.71 11.02 9.70
N LEU A 142 -0.65 10.82 10.48
CA LEU A 142 0.44 11.77 10.57
C LEU A 142 1.15 11.97 9.23
N ALA A 143 1.73 13.15 9.03
CA ALA A 143 2.64 13.40 7.94
C ALA A 143 3.86 12.47 8.05
N ARG A 144 4.39 11.99 6.91
CA ARG A 144 5.55 11.07 6.87
C ARG A 144 6.82 11.67 7.46
N GLU A 145 6.88 13.00 7.59
CA GLU A 145 7.95 13.77 8.18
C GLU A 145 7.95 13.74 9.72
N THR A 146 6.99 13.02 10.33
CA THR A 146 6.87 12.86 11.78
C THR A 146 7.65 11.65 12.26
N SER A 147 8.65 11.87 13.14
CA SER A 147 9.40 10.76 13.74
C SER A 147 8.58 10.00 14.80
N ILE A 148 8.98 8.74 15.08
CA ILE A 148 8.35 7.90 16.10
C ILE A 148 8.33 8.61 17.47
N ALA A 149 9.42 9.27 17.84
CA ALA A 149 9.48 10.02 19.10
C ALA A 149 8.45 11.18 19.17
N ARG A 150 8.24 11.90 18.06
CA ARG A 150 7.21 12.93 17.96
C ARG A 150 5.80 12.32 17.96
N ALA A 151 5.58 11.23 17.27
CA ALA A 151 4.30 10.52 17.30
C ALA A 151 3.94 10.07 18.72
N LYS A 152 4.89 9.50 19.45
CA LYS A 152 4.72 9.12 20.87
C LYS A 152 4.34 10.31 21.75
N GLU A 153 4.97 11.47 21.54
CA GLU A 153 4.64 12.69 22.30
C GLU A 153 3.24 13.23 21.92
N ILE A 154 2.84 13.15 20.65
CA ILE A 154 1.47 13.50 20.20
C ILE A 154 0.45 12.61 20.90
N ILE A 155 0.65 11.29 20.90
CA ILE A 155 -0.22 10.31 21.57
C ILE A 155 -0.32 10.62 23.06
N ARG A 156 0.80 10.91 23.73
CA ARG A 156 0.81 11.26 25.14
C ARG A 156 0.00 12.52 25.47
N ARG A 157 0.01 13.51 24.55
CA ARG A 157 -0.71 14.80 24.73
C ARG A 157 -2.18 14.74 24.36
N VAL A 158 -2.57 13.82 23.47
CA VAL A 158 -3.95 13.69 22.97
C VAL A 158 -4.33 12.19 22.93
N PRO A 159 -4.42 11.53 24.10
CA PRO A 159 -4.55 10.08 24.18
C PRO A 159 -5.91 9.56 23.69
N GLU A 160 -6.89 10.41 23.56
CA GLU A 160 -8.23 10.10 23.03
C GLU A 160 -8.29 10.05 21.50
N MET A 161 -7.24 10.54 20.79
CA MET A 161 -7.19 10.52 19.33
C MET A 161 -6.41 9.31 18.84
N GLU A 162 -6.96 8.54 17.91
CA GLU A 162 -6.23 7.49 17.24
C GLU A 162 -5.17 8.07 16.29
N ILE A 163 -3.96 7.55 16.39
CA ILE A 163 -2.84 7.95 15.53
C ILE A 163 -2.49 6.80 14.58
N GLU A 164 -2.45 7.12 13.30
CA GLU A 164 -2.04 6.24 12.19
C GLU A 164 -0.76 6.76 11.55
N THR A 165 0.11 5.87 11.11
CA THR A 165 1.33 6.22 10.35
C THR A 165 1.56 5.29 9.18
N PHE A 166 2.18 5.80 8.12
CA PHE A 166 2.68 4.94 7.04
C PHE A 166 3.90 4.15 7.52
N VAL A 167 3.95 2.87 7.12
CA VAL A 167 5.05 1.97 7.50
C VAL A 167 5.76 1.37 6.31
N HIS A 168 5.15 1.38 5.11
CA HIS A 168 5.73 0.76 3.92
C HIS A 168 5.26 1.41 2.63
N GLY A 169 6.11 1.34 1.61
CA GLY A 169 5.80 1.67 0.22
C GLY A 169 6.24 3.07 -0.19
N ALA A 170 5.77 3.51 -1.35
CA ALA A 170 6.28 4.69 -2.03
C ALA A 170 6.20 5.97 -1.20
N SER A 171 7.33 6.62 -0.98
CA SER A 171 7.41 7.96 -0.39
C SER A 171 7.34 9.07 -1.43
N CYS A 172 7.00 10.28 -0.99
CA CYS A 172 6.95 11.48 -1.79
C CYS A 172 8.15 12.38 -1.48
N MET A 173 8.76 13.01 -2.49
CA MET A 173 9.84 13.99 -2.29
C MET A 173 9.36 15.28 -1.64
N ALA A 174 8.14 15.70 -1.95
CA ALA A 174 7.56 16.89 -1.36
C ALA A 174 6.96 16.57 0.00
N TYR A 175 6.93 17.59 0.85
CA TYR A 175 6.20 17.53 2.11
C TYR A 175 4.75 17.09 1.88
N SER A 176 4.22 16.27 2.75
CA SER A 176 2.89 15.66 2.61
C SER A 176 1.81 16.74 2.31
N GLY A 177 1.12 16.63 1.16
CA GLY A 177 0.08 17.57 0.75
C GLY A 177 0.56 18.94 0.21
N ARG A 178 1.87 19.17 0.03
CA ARG A 178 2.45 20.48 -0.34
C ARG A 178 3.20 20.49 -1.67
N CYS A 179 2.86 19.62 -2.61
CA CYS A 179 3.58 19.49 -3.88
C CYS A 179 2.87 20.23 -5.01
N LEU A 180 3.62 21.09 -5.73
CA LEU A 180 3.18 21.74 -6.95
C LEU A 180 3.93 21.24 -8.21
N LEU A 181 4.91 20.32 -8.07
CA LEU A 181 5.79 19.93 -9.15
C LEU A 181 5.02 19.34 -10.35
N SER A 182 4.02 18.49 -10.08
CA SER A 182 3.21 17.87 -11.14
C SER A 182 2.35 18.91 -11.89
N ALA A 183 1.78 19.88 -11.18
CA ALA A 183 1.03 20.95 -11.80
C ALA A 183 1.94 21.84 -12.66
N ALA A 184 3.12 22.19 -12.17
CA ALA A 184 4.08 23.05 -12.88
C ALA A 184 4.67 22.37 -14.12
N MET A 185 5.01 21.07 -14.04
CA MET A 185 5.72 20.37 -15.12
C MET A 185 4.82 19.64 -16.11
N ALA A 186 3.63 19.22 -15.69
CA ALA A 186 2.73 18.40 -16.51
C ALA A 186 1.30 18.97 -16.63
N GLY A 187 1.02 20.13 -16.03
CA GLY A 187 -0.32 20.71 -15.99
C GLY A 187 -1.34 19.88 -15.20
N ARG A 188 -0.88 18.90 -14.41
CA ARG A 188 -1.72 17.93 -13.68
C ARG A 188 -1.54 18.10 -12.19
N SER A 189 -2.62 18.44 -11.48
CA SER A 189 -2.54 18.69 -10.04
C SER A 189 -2.45 17.41 -9.21
N GLY A 190 -1.35 17.24 -8.48
CA GLY A 190 -1.19 16.17 -7.50
C GLY A 190 -2.20 16.27 -6.34
N ASN A 191 -2.69 17.46 -6.02
CA ASN A 191 -3.67 17.71 -4.95
C ASN A 191 -5.11 17.44 -5.40
N GLN A 192 -5.33 17.25 -6.72
CA GLN A 192 -6.59 16.82 -7.31
C GLN A 192 -6.56 15.36 -7.78
N GLY A 193 -5.55 14.59 -7.37
CA GLY A 193 -5.43 13.17 -7.69
C GLY A 193 -4.72 12.83 -9.00
N GLU A 194 -4.26 13.83 -9.75
CA GLU A 194 -3.73 13.68 -11.12
C GLU A 194 -2.20 13.66 -11.19
N CYS A 195 -1.49 13.36 -10.10
CA CYS A 195 -0.04 13.42 -10.05
C CYS A 195 0.63 12.59 -11.16
N ALA A 196 1.38 13.26 -12.04
CA ALA A 196 2.18 12.64 -13.10
C ALA A 196 3.50 12.03 -12.60
N GLN A 197 3.81 12.20 -11.31
CA GLN A 197 5.05 11.74 -10.66
C GLN A 197 6.33 12.29 -11.31
N PRO A 198 6.44 13.58 -11.67
CA PRO A 198 7.60 14.11 -12.34
C PRO A 198 8.88 14.03 -11.49
N CYS A 199 8.75 13.97 -10.16
CA CYS A 199 9.89 13.71 -9.27
C CYS A 199 10.59 12.34 -9.50
N ARG A 200 10.03 11.49 -10.37
CA ARG A 200 10.57 10.16 -10.72
C ARG A 200 11.04 10.08 -12.16
N TRP A 201 10.99 11.18 -12.91
CA TRP A 201 11.51 11.24 -14.26
C TRP A 201 13.03 11.43 -14.24
N HIS A 202 13.69 11.03 -15.33
CA HIS A 202 15.11 11.31 -15.50
C HIS A 202 15.31 12.77 -15.93
N TYR A 203 16.24 13.44 -15.27
CA TYR A 203 16.58 14.83 -15.55
C TYR A 203 18.07 14.99 -15.84
N SER A 204 18.40 16.02 -16.61
CA SER A 204 19.75 16.52 -16.76
C SER A 204 19.74 18.03 -16.58
N VAL A 205 20.76 18.57 -15.95
CA VAL A 205 20.96 20.01 -15.84
C VAL A 205 21.82 20.48 -17.01
N VAL A 206 21.42 21.59 -17.60
CA VAL A 206 22.18 22.28 -18.65
C VAL A 206 22.51 23.66 -18.14
N GLU A 207 23.81 24.04 -18.17
CA GLU A 207 24.21 25.41 -17.89
C GLU A 207 23.98 26.29 -19.12
N GLU A 208 23.33 27.45 -18.94
CA GLU A 208 22.98 28.35 -20.06
C GLU A 208 24.20 28.76 -20.92
N LYS A 209 25.40 28.90 -20.30
CA LYS A 209 26.65 29.24 -20.97
C LYS A 209 27.34 28.06 -21.65
N ARG A 210 26.84 26.85 -21.44
CA ARG A 210 27.37 25.61 -22.08
C ARG A 210 26.23 24.82 -22.71
N PRO A 211 25.57 25.36 -23.74
CA PRO A 211 24.44 24.70 -24.39
C PRO A 211 24.91 23.40 -25.06
N GLY A 212 24.19 22.30 -24.82
CA GLY A 212 24.52 20.97 -25.36
C GLY A 212 25.35 20.08 -24.45
N GLU A 213 25.86 20.58 -23.33
CA GLU A 213 26.48 19.75 -22.28
C GLU A 213 25.40 19.37 -21.27
N TYR A 214 24.92 18.12 -21.34
CA TYR A 214 23.95 17.57 -20.42
C TYR A 214 24.68 16.98 -19.21
N MET A 215 24.51 17.60 -18.05
CA MET A 215 25.02 17.07 -16.79
C MET A 215 23.90 16.22 -16.13
N PRO A 216 24.04 14.88 -16.05
CA PRO A 216 23.05 14.05 -15.38
C PRO A 216 22.95 14.48 -13.91
N VAL A 217 21.73 14.54 -13.42
CA VAL A 217 21.48 14.81 -12.01
C VAL A 217 21.51 13.47 -11.29
N CYS A 218 22.63 13.19 -10.60
CA CYS A 218 22.85 11.97 -9.82
C CYS A 218 23.28 12.34 -8.41
N GLU A 219 23.26 11.44 -7.46
CA GLU A 219 23.77 11.66 -6.10
C GLU A 219 25.07 10.89 -5.86
N ASP A 220 25.95 11.51 -5.08
CA ASP A 220 27.08 10.87 -4.42
C ASP A 220 27.20 11.33 -2.96
N GLU A 221 28.22 10.90 -2.24
CA GLU A 221 28.43 11.13 -0.81
C GLU A 221 28.46 12.62 -0.37
N ASN A 222 28.35 13.58 -1.29
CA ASN A 222 28.62 15.01 -1.07
C ASN A 222 27.52 15.97 -1.53
N GLY A 223 26.43 15.53 -2.17
CA GLY A 223 25.46 16.48 -2.71
C GLY A 223 24.08 15.96 -3.07
N THR A 224 23.15 16.89 -3.11
CA THR A 224 21.72 16.66 -3.29
C THR A 224 21.36 16.46 -4.75
N TYR A 225 20.60 15.44 -5.04
CA TYR A 225 20.06 15.14 -6.34
C TYR A 225 18.56 15.22 -6.31
N ILE A 226 18.05 15.92 -7.26
CA ILE A 226 16.67 16.28 -7.22
C ILE A 226 15.91 15.08 -7.76
N PHE A 227 15.07 14.37 -7.00
CA PHE A 227 13.93 13.64 -7.51
C PHE A 227 13.93 12.09 -7.58
N SER A 228 14.47 11.37 -6.63
CA SER A 228 13.96 10.01 -6.41
C SER A 228 13.86 9.71 -4.92
N ALA A 229 12.66 9.75 -4.35
CA ALA A 229 12.46 9.33 -2.97
C ALA A 229 12.58 7.81 -2.88
N HIS A 230 13.34 7.30 -1.90
CA HIS A 230 13.32 5.91 -1.51
C HIS A 230 11.91 5.48 -1.11
N ASP A 231 11.63 4.20 -1.21
CA ASP A 231 10.42 3.65 -0.63
C ASP A 231 10.59 3.56 0.90
N LEU A 232 9.52 3.83 1.64
CA LEU A 232 9.52 3.70 3.09
C LEU A 232 9.48 2.22 3.47
N ASN A 233 10.33 1.81 4.43
CA ASN A 233 10.29 0.49 5.03
C ASN A 233 10.59 0.58 6.54
N LEU A 234 9.54 0.55 7.35
CA LEU A 234 9.66 0.60 8.81
C LEU A 234 9.58 -0.77 9.47
N MET A 235 9.72 -1.87 8.72
CA MET A 235 9.77 -3.22 9.31
C MET A 235 10.81 -3.31 10.43
N PRO A 236 12.06 -2.79 10.30
CA PRO A 236 13.04 -2.85 11.38
C PRO A 236 12.64 -2.10 12.66
N LEU A 237 11.72 -1.13 12.55
CA LEU A 237 11.27 -0.27 13.65
C LEU A 237 9.85 -0.63 14.13
N LEU A 238 9.34 -1.80 13.75
CA LEU A 238 7.98 -2.21 14.11
C LEU A 238 7.75 -2.32 15.62
N PRO A 239 8.69 -2.87 16.43
CA PRO A 239 8.55 -2.89 17.89
C PRO A 239 8.41 -1.48 18.48
N GLU A 240 9.19 -0.52 18.01
CA GLU A 240 9.17 0.87 18.47
C GLU A 240 7.84 1.57 18.12
N LEU A 241 7.25 1.25 16.97
CA LEU A 241 5.93 1.77 16.57
C LEU A 241 4.82 1.21 17.46
N VAL A 242 4.88 -0.07 17.79
CA VAL A 242 3.95 -0.72 18.74
C VAL A 242 4.09 -0.09 20.13
N ASP A 243 5.31 0.08 20.62
CA ASP A 243 5.60 0.70 21.92
C ASP A 243 5.22 2.18 21.98
N ALA A 244 5.28 2.88 20.86
CA ALA A 244 4.83 4.26 20.77
C ALA A 244 3.32 4.41 20.95
N GLY A 245 2.54 3.31 20.78
CA GLY A 245 1.10 3.31 20.91
C GLY A 245 0.36 3.73 19.64
N ILE A 246 1.02 3.61 18.47
CA ILE A 246 0.38 3.80 17.16
C ILE A 246 -0.80 2.84 17.05
N LYS A 247 -1.96 3.32 16.59
CA LYS A 247 -3.20 2.53 16.50
C LYS A 247 -3.39 1.84 15.15
N SER A 248 -2.84 2.42 14.07
CA SER A 248 -2.96 1.86 12.73
C SER A 248 -1.65 2.03 11.96
N LEU A 249 -1.19 0.96 11.34
CA LEU A 249 0.00 0.86 10.51
C LEU A 249 -0.44 0.74 9.05
N LYS A 250 -0.17 1.78 8.27
CA LYS A 250 -0.66 1.91 6.89
C LYS A 250 0.39 1.55 5.86
N ILE A 251 0.05 0.63 4.97
CA ILE A 251 0.86 0.28 3.80
C ILE A 251 0.40 1.14 2.61
N GLU A 252 1.34 1.82 1.93
CA GLU A 252 1.07 2.49 0.64
C GLU A 252 1.20 1.49 -0.51
N GLY A 253 0.25 1.55 -1.46
CA GLY A 253 0.30 0.63 -2.60
C GLY A 253 -0.99 0.55 -3.43
N ARG A 254 -1.89 1.55 -3.41
CA ARG A 254 -3.15 1.53 -4.17
C ARG A 254 -2.99 1.31 -5.68
N MET A 255 -1.84 1.71 -6.26
CA MET A 255 -1.51 1.49 -7.67
C MET A 255 -0.67 0.23 -7.90
N LYS A 256 -0.40 -0.54 -6.88
CA LYS A 256 0.39 -1.77 -6.96
C LYS A 256 -0.50 -2.98 -7.29
N THR A 257 0.13 -4.06 -7.72
CA THR A 257 -0.56 -5.33 -8.03
C THR A 257 -1.08 -6.04 -6.77
N ALA A 258 -2.05 -6.93 -6.92
CA ALA A 258 -2.51 -7.79 -5.83
C ALA A 258 -1.37 -8.62 -5.21
N TYR A 259 -0.40 -9.07 -6.00
CA TYR A 259 0.80 -9.76 -5.52
C TYR A 259 1.65 -8.89 -4.57
N TYR A 260 1.86 -7.61 -4.90
CA TYR A 260 2.54 -6.68 -3.98
C TYR A 260 1.77 -6.56 -2.66
N VAL A 261 0.45 -6.38 -2.74
CA VAL A 261 -0.40 -6.27 -1.54
C VAL A 261 -0.31 -7.54 -0.70
N ALA A 262 -0.41 -8.71 -1.32
CA ALA A 262 -0.27 -10.02 -0.67
C ALA A 262 1.07 -10.15 0.07
N THR A 263 2.18 -9.93 -0.64
CA THR A 263 3.54 -10.10 -0.12
C THR A 263 3.82 -9.17 1.06
N VAL A 264 3.50 -7.87 0.92
CA VAL A 264 3.75 -6.89 1.98
C VAL A 264 2.83 -7.12 3.17
N THR A 265 1.54 -7.40 2.95
CA THR A 265 0.59 -7.72 4.02
C THR A 265 1.02 -8.94 4.80
N ALA A 266 1.39 -10.04 4.11
CA ALA A 266 1.89 -11.27 4.74
C ALA A 266 3.11 -11.04 5.63
N ALA A 267 4.07 -10.25 5.16
CA ALA A 267 5.27 -9.94 5.94
C ALA A 267 4.95 -9.13 7.21
N TYR A 268 4.15 -8.06 7.09
CA TYR A 268 3.75 -7.25 8.25
C TYR A 268 2.82 -8.00 9.20
N ARG A 269 1.90 -8.81 8.69
CA ARG A 269 1.00 -9.63 9.52
C ARG A 269 1.81 -10.62 10.36
N ARG A 270 2.71 -11.40 9.73
CA ARG A 270 3.60 -12.33 10.44
C ARG A 270 4.46 -11.62 11.49
N ALA A 271 4.98 -10.44 11.18
CA ALA A 271 5.76 -9.65 12.13
C ALA A 271 4.93 -9.20 13.34
N LEU A 272 3.69 -8.74 13.12
CA LEU A 272 2.78 -8.33 14.19
C LEU A 272 2.34 -9.51 15.05
N ASP A 273 2.03 -10.66 14.46
CA ASP A 273 1.65 -11.86 15.19
C ASP A 273 2.80 -12.37 16.04
N LEU A 274 4.04 -12.38 15.47
CA LEU A 274 5.25 -12.74 16.22
C LEU A 274 5.46 -11.84 17.45
N LEU A 275 5.25 -10.51 17.30
CA LEU A 275 5.35 -9.57 18.41
C LEU A 275 4.22 -9.78 19.44
N ALA A 276 3.01 -10.09 19.00
CA ALA A 276 1.87 -10.37 19.87
C ALA A 276 2.12 -11.62 20.73
N ASP A 277 2.74 -12.64 20.15
CA ASP A 277 3.09 -13.90 20.81
C ASP A 277 4.37 -13.81 21.65
N GLY A 278 5.05 -12.66 21.67
CA GLY A 278 6.31 -12.46 22.40
C GLY A 278 7.50 -13.22 21.80
N GLY A 279 7.45 -13.51 20.50
CA GLY A 279 8.53 -14.20 19.77
C GLY A 279 9.77 -13.32 19.52
N ASP A 280 10.85 -13.97 19.07
CA ASP A 280 12.12 -13.28 18.77
C ASP A 280 12.05 -12.55 17.43
N PHE A 281 11.62 -11.28 17.47
CA PHE A 281 11.51 -10.42 16.29
C PHE A 281 12.89 -10.17 15.64
N ALA A 282 13.96 -10.02 16.45
CA ALA A 282 15.30 -9.76 15.91
C ALA A 282 15.82 -10.94 15.08
N ALA A 283 15.56 -12.17 15.53
CA ALA A 283 15.91 -13.37 14.78
C ALA A 283 15.07 -13.52 13.50
N ALA A 284 13.81 -13.09 13.50
CA ALA A 284 12.91 -13.19 12.35
C ALA A 284 13.13 -12.07 11.31
N LEU A 285 13.69 -10.92 11.72
CA LEU A 285 13.82 -9.73 10.87
C LEU A 285 14.48 -9.98 9.50
N PRO A 286 15.62 -10.74 9.39
CA PRO A 286 16.22 -11.01 8.09
C PRO A 286 15.25 -11.69 7.10
N SER A 287 14.47 -12.66 7.56
CA SER A 287 13.50 -13.38 6.71
C SER A 287 12.30 -12.51 6.31
N LEU A 288 11.85 -11.63 7.21
CA LEU A 288 10.79 -10.67 6.92
C LEU A 288 11.26 -9.63 5.89
N MET A 289 12.50 -9.16 5.99
CA MET A 289 13.10 -8.25 5.00
C MET A 289 13.29 -8.93 3.63
N ALA A 290 13.73 -10.19 3.61
CA ALA A 290 13.83 -10.98 2.38
C ALA A 290 12.46 -11.21 1.73
N GLU A 291 11.38 -11.37 2.51
CA GLU A 291 10.02 -11.45 1.97
C GLU A 291 9.61 -10.13 1.31
N LEU A 292 9.88 -8.99 1.93
CA LEU A 292 9.56 -7.67 1.36
C LEU A 292 10.28 -7.40 0.05
N SER A 293 11.52 -7.93 -0.15
CA SER A 293 12.27 -7.78 -1.41
C SER A 293 11.67 -8.57 -2.58
N CYS A 294 10.77 -9.52 -2.31
CA CYS A 294 10.04 -10.27 -3.32
C CYS A 294 8.99 -9.41 -4.06
N ALA A 295 8.49 -8.34 -3.44
CA ALA A 295 7.57 -7.40 -4.08
C ALA A 295 8.34 -6.30 -4.83
N SER A 296 7.73 -5.70 -5.87
CA SER A 296 8.37 -4.62 -6.62
C SER A 296 8.54 -3.35 -5.78
N HIS A 297 9.77 -2.96 -5.52
CA HIS A 297 10.16 -1.82 -4.70
C HIS A 297 11.33 -1.06 -5.32
N ARG A 298 11.57 0.16 -4.87
CA ARG A 298 12.82 0.90 -5.04
C ARG A 298 13.70 0.67 -3.80
N ASP A 299 14.93 1.19 -3.82
CA ASP A 299 15.71 1.25 -2.59
C ASP A 299 14.85 1.84 -1.47
N SER A 300 14.95 1.26 -0.29
CA SER A 300 14.08 1.61 0.82
C SER A 300 14.88 2.03 2.04
N ASP A 301 14.32 2.98 2.79
CA ASP A 301 14.88 3.43 4.06
C ASP A 301 13.77 3.70 5.10
N THR A 302 14.18 4.15 6.28
CA THR A 302 13.26 4.49 7.37
C THR A 302 12.68 5.91 7.27
N GLY A 303 12.97 6.66 6.22
CA GLY A 303 12.52 8.03 6.03
C GLY A 303 12.82 8.90 7.26
N PHE A 304 11.82 9.61 7.73
CA PHE A 304 11.92 10.48 8.91
C PHE A 304 11.66 9.79 10.26
N ALA A 305 11.44 8.47 10.28
CA ALA A 305 11.03 7.76 11.49
C ALA A 305 12.00 7.96 12.67
N LEU A 306 13.31 8.06 12.39
CA LEU A 306 14.35 8.35 13.37
C LEU A 306 14.73 9.84 13.46
N GLY A 307 13.96 10.73 12.80
CA GLY A 307 14.13 12.19 12.84
C GLY A 307 14.65 12.77 11.54
N LYS A 308 15.94 12.61 11.23
CA LYS A 308 16.54 13.09 9.99
C LYS A 308 16.61 11.93 8.99
N PRO A 309 16.18 12.09 7.74
CA PRO A 309 16.33 11.02 6.76
C PRO A 309 17.81 10.70 6.54
N ALA A 310 18.11 9.42 6.38
CA ALA A 310 19.50 8.97 6.24
C ALA A 310 20.07 9.39 4.89
N ASN A 311 19.27 9.28 3.83
CA ASN A 311 19.64 9.70 2.48
C ASN A 311 18.40 10.02 1.64
N PRO A 312 18.24 11.24 1.10
CA PRO A 312 17.01 11.64 0.42
C PRO A 312 16.94 11.28 -1.07
N GLY A 313 17.93 10.65 -1.66
CA GLY A 313 17.92 10.48 -3.11
C GLY A 313 18.71 9.30 -3.66
N GLY A 314 18.44 8.94 -4.89
CA GLY A 314 19.33 8.13 -5.69
C GLY A 314 18.97 6.67 -5.92
N ALA A 315 17.68 6.30 -5.96
CA ALA A 315 17.32 4.92 -6.33
C ALA A 315 17.31 4.72 -7.84
N ASP A 316 18.11 3.81 -8.32
CA ASP A 316 18.12 3.35 -9.72
C ASP A 316 17.06 2.26 -9.94
N GLY A 317 15.89 2.67 -10.41
CA GLY A 317 14.87 1.75 -10.90
C GLY A 317 14.07 1.00 -9.85
N PHE A 318 13.43 -0.07 -10.28
CA PHE A 318 12.68 -0.98 -9.42
C PHE A 318 13.41 -2.32 -9.31
N HIS A 319 13.45 -2.84 -8.10
CA HIS A 319 13.98 -4.16 -7.76
C HIS A 319 12.82 -5.10 -7.44
N GLN A 320 12.99 -6.38 -7.72
CA GLN A 320 12.04 -7.43 -7.40
C GLN A 320 12.75 -8.78 -7.47
N GLU A 321 12.82 -9.52 -6.37
CA GLU A 321 13.52 -10.81 -6.34
C GLU A 321 12.67 -11.96 -6.84
N ARG A 322 11.33 -11.85 -6.75
CA ARG A 322 10.41 -12.88 -7.19
C ARG A 322 9.37 -12.33 -8.15
N GLU A 323 9.23 -12.99 -9.30
CA GLU A 323 8.21 -12.65 -10.31
C GLU A 323 6.87 -13.30 -9.95
N TYR A 324 5.78 -12.53 -10.08
CA TYR A 324 4.42 -13.03 -9.91
C TYR A 324 4.03 -13.92 -11.10
N LEU A 325 3.82 -15.22 -10.87
CA LEU A 325 3.53 -16.21 -11.90
C LEU A 325 2.04 -16.48 -12.08
N ALA A 326 1.32 -16.73 -10.99
CA ALA A 326 -0.11 -17.06 -11.01
C ALA A 326 -0.71 -16.86 -9.61
N HIS A 327 -2.03 -16.91 -9.49
CA HIS A 327 -2.69 -17.06 -8.20
C HIS A 327 -3.76 -18.15 -8.25
N VAL A 328 -4.06 -18.72 -7.10
CA VAL A 328 -5.06 -19.77 -6.93
C VAL A 328 -6.46 -19.16 -7.04
N VAL A 329 -7.24 -19.59 -8.01
CA VAL A 329 -8.66 -19.20 -8.18
C VAL A 329 -9.62 -20.22 -7.57
N GLU A 330 -9.15 -21.47 -7.39
CA GLU A 330 -9.86 -22.51 -6.66
C GLU A 330 -8.85 -23.45 -6.02
N GLY A 331 -8.83 -23.44 -4.69
CA GLY A 331 -7.91 -24.24 -3.89
C GLY A 331 -8.26 -25.71 -3.83
N SER A 332 -7.33 -26.54 -3.35
CA SER A 332 -7.46 -27.96 -3.19
C SER A 332 -6.92 -28.43 -1.84
N ARG A 333 -7.67 -29.30 -1.15
CA ARG A 333 -7.28 -29.80 0.18
C ARG A 333 -6.03 -30.70 0.19
N ASP A 334 -5.77 -31.36 -0.94
CA ASP A 334 -4.59 -32.24 -1.13
C ASP A 334 -3.65 -31.69 -2.20
N GLY A 335 -3.92 -30.49 -2.74
CA GLY A 335 -3.14 -29.82 -3.76
C GLY A 335 -3.38 -30.34 -5.17
N ARG A 336 -4.13 -31.43 -5.37
CA ARG A 336 -4.36 -32.01 -6.72
C ARG A 336 -5.33 -31.18 -7.52
N GLY A 337 -4.97 -30.94 -8.78
CA GLY A 337 -5.81 -30.21 -9.73
C GLY A 337 -6.13 -28.78 -9.29
N THR A 338 -5.27 -28.15 -8.46
CA THR A 338 -5.42 -26.76 -8.07
C THR A 338 -5.54 -25.86 -9.30
N ARG A 339 -6.51 -24.97 -9.30
CA ARG A 339 -6.77 -24.05 -10.41
C ARG A 339 -6.05 -22.72 -10.20
N PHE A 340 -5.28 -22.31 -11.19
CA PHE A 340 -4.51 -21.07 -11.17
C PHE A 340 -4.89 -20.16 -12.33
N LEU A 341 -5.01 -18.86 -12.07
CA LEU A 341 -5.03 -17.84 -13.11
C LEU A 341 -3.59 -17.39 -13.39
N LEU A 342 -3.13 -17.71 -14.61
CA LEU A 342 -1.77 -17.41 -15.06
C LEU A 342 -1.57 -15.90 -15.28
N LYS A 343 -0.44 -15.36 -14.83
CA LYS A 343 0.00 -13.97 -15.07
C LYS A 343 1.30 -13.91 -15.87
N ASN A 344 2.28 -14.76 -15.55
CA ASN A 344 3.58 -14.82 -16.22
C ASN A 344 3.97 -16.24 -16.58
N ARG A 345 4.99 -16.36 -17.44
CA ARG A 345 5.48 -17.65 -17.96
C ARG A 345 6.24 -18.42 -16.89
N PHE A 346 6.06 -19.72 -16.86
CA PHE A 346 6.96 -20.66 -16.19
C PHE A 346 6.84 -22.05 -16.83
N LYS A 347 7.70 -22.98 -16.43
CA LYS A 347 7.79 -24.32 -17.02
C LYS A 347 7.70 -25.40 -15.96
N ALA A 348 7.22 -26.56 -16.34
CA ALA A 348 7.35 -27.77 -15.54
C ALA A 348 8.84 -28.05 -15.23
N GLY A 349 9.14 -28.51 -14.02
CA GLY A 349 10.49 -28.70 -13.51
C GLY A 349 11.20 -27.45 -12.98
N GLU A 350 10.59 -26.26 -13.13
CA GLU A 350 11.14 -25.07 -12.46
C GLU A 350 10.81 -25.09 -10.98
N THR A 351 11.79 -24.68 -10.14
CA THR A 351 11.55 -24.43 -8.71
C THR A 351 10.77 -23.16 -8.54
N ILE A 352 9.60 -23.25 -7.95
CA ILE A 352 8.68 -22.15 -7.71
C ILE A 352 8.22 -22.13 -6.26
N GLU A 353 7.60 -21.05 -5.85
CA GLU A 353 7.13 -20.84 -4.49
C GLU A 353 5.63 -20.56 -4.48
N LEU A 354 4.90 -21.16 -3.54
CA LEU A 354 3.55 -20.76 -3.17
C LEU A 354 3.60 -19.91 -1.92
N LEU A 355 3.18 -18.65 -2.03
CA LEU A 355 2.98 -17.74 -0.92
C LEU A 355 1.57 -17.94 -0.38
N THR A 356 1.47 -18.31 0.91
CA THR A 356 0.24 -18.50 1.66
C THR A 356 0.23 -17.63 2.92
N PRO A 357 -0.90 -17.44 3.60
CA PRO A 357 -0.93 -16.74 4.90
C PRO A 357 -0.01 -17.37 5.95
N SER A 358 0.14 -18.70 5.93
CA SER A 358 0.96 -19.43 6.88
C SER A 358 2.46 -19.40 6.56
N GLY A 359 2.86 -19.05 5.34
CA GLY A 359 4.26 -19.01 4.93
C GLY A 359 4.49 -19.23 3.45
N VAL A 360 5.72 -19.58 3.11
CA VAL A 360 6.17 -19.84 1.75
C VAL A 360 6.54 -21.30 1.60
N HIS A 361 6.03 -21.95 0.57
CA HIS A 361 6.28 -23.35 0.28
C HIS A 361 6.97 -23.46 -1.09
N THR A 362 8.19 -24.03 -1.11
CA THR A 362 8.97 -24.24 -2.33
C THR A 362 8.74 -25.64 -2.88
N PHE A 363 8.53 -25.75 -4.19
CA PHE A 363 8.32 -27.03 -4.89
C PHE A 363 8.71 -26.94 -6.35
N GLU A 364 8.79 -28.08 -7.04
CA GLU A 364 8.97 -28.12 -8.50
C GLU A 364 7.60 -28.11 -9.19
N ALA A 365 7.45 -27.24 -10.19
CA ALA A 365 6.23 -27.17 -11.00
C ALA A 365 6.00 -28.48 -11.76
N THR A 366 4.79 -29.03 -11.65
CA THR A 366 4.38 -30.21 -12.43
C THR A 366 3.85 -29.76 -13.80
N PRO A 367 3.70 -30.69 -14.79
CA PRO A 367 3.00 -30.37 -16.03
C PRO A 367 1.60 -29.80 -15.79
N PHE A 368 1.14 -28.95 -16.70
CA PHE A 368 -0.09 -28.18 -16.55
C PHE A 368 -1.18 -28.68 -17.48
N LEU A 369 -2.40 -28.80 -16.98
CA LEU A 369 -3.59 -28.99 -17.79
C LEU A 369 -4.21 -27.65 -18.15
N ARG A 370 -4.27 -27.32 -19.43
CA ARG A 370 -4.97 -26.13 -19.93
C ARG A 370 -6.48 -26.39 -19.92
N GLU A 371 -7.25 -25.69 -19.08
CA GLU A 371 -8.71 -25.95 -19.00
C GLU A 371 -9.43 -25.72 -20.33
N LYS A 372 -8.99 -24.74 -21.11
CA LYS A 372 -9.64 -24.38 -22.37
C LYS A 372 -9.50 -25.45 -23.47
N THR A 373 -8.38 -26.18 -23.52
CA THR A 373 -8.07 -27.13 -24.59
C THR A 373 -8.06 -28.60 -24.14
N GLY A 374 -7.93 -28.84 -22.83
CA GLY A 374 -7.73 -30.18 -22.26
C GLY A 374 -6.32 -30.73 -22.49
N GLU A 375 -5.39 -29.95 -23.00
CA GLU A 375 -4.01 -30.37 -23.27
C GLU A 375 -3.15 -30.30 -22.05
N ILE A 376 -2.28 -31.30 -21.85
CA ILE A 376 -1.20 -31.25 -20.87
C ILE A 376 0.04 -30.67 -21.55
N VAL A 377 0.60 -29.64 -20.97
CA VAL A 377 1.77 -28.93 -21.51
C VAL A 377 2.83 -28.69 -20.43
N ASP A 378 4.09 -28.58 -20.83
CA ASP A 378 5.22 -28.32 -19.93
C ASP A 378 5.59 -26.83 -19.89
N THR A 379 5.05 -26.03 -20.79
CA THR A 379 5.37 -24.59 -20.89
C THR A 379 4.11 -23.78 -21.14
N LEU A 380 3.96 -22.71 -20.38
CA LEU A 380 2.87 -21.76 -20.53
C LEU A 380 3.41 -20.41 -20.99
N GLY A 381 2.67 -19.74 -21.86
CA GLY A 381 3.13 -18.51 -22.49
C GLY A 381 2.16 -17.32 -22.47
N ILE A 382 0.90 -17.53 -22.06
CA ILE A 382 -0.16 -16.50 -22.23
C ILE A 382 -0.78 -16.21 -20.85
N GLY A 383 -0.62 -14.97 -20.39
CA GLY A 383 -1.32 -14.49 -19.19
C GLY A 383 -2.85 -14.46 -19.39
N GLY A 384 -3.59 -14.61 -18.28
CA GLY A 384 -5.05 -14.62 -18.28
C GLY A 384 -5.70 -15.98 -18.56
N GLU A 385 -4.91 -17.04 -18.72
CA GLU A 385 -5.41 -18.42 -18.89
C GLU A 385 -5.58 -19.11 -17.54
N ILE A 386 -6.65 -19.90 -17.39
CA ILE A 386 -6.82 -20.80 -16.25
C ILE A 386 -6.20 -22.15 -16.55
N ILE A 387 -5.37 -22.62 -15.64
CA ILE A 387 -4.68 -23.91 -15.69
C ILE A 387 -4.98 -24.74 -14.45
N ARG A 388 -4.80 -26.05 -14.55
CA ARG A 388 -4.73 -26.96 -13.41
C ARG A 388 -3.33 -27.50 -13.26
N MET A 389 -2.84 -27.52 -12.05
CA MET A 389 -1.54 -28.08 -11.69
C MET A 389 -1.63 -28.78 -10.34
N ASP A 390 -0.94 -29.91 -10.20
CA ASP A 390 -0.80 -30.57 -8.91
C ASP A 390 0.29 -29.88 -8.08
N VAL A 391 -0.01 -29.64 -6.81
CA VAL A 391 0.87 -29.04 -5.82
C VAL A 391 1.03 -30.05 -4.67
N PRO A 392 2.21 -30.20 -4.04
CA PRO A 392 2.42 -31.25 -3.04
C PRO A 392 1.80 -30.96 -1.65
N PHE A 393 0.98 -29.93 -1.52
CA PHE A 393 0.33 -29.51 -0.26
C PHE A 393 -1.04 -28.83 -0.56
N ALA A 394 -1.82 -28.65 0.51
CA ALA A 394 -3.09 -27.93 0.40
C ALA A 394 -2.91 -26.49 -0.09
N THR A 395 -3.88 -26.01 -0.87
CA THR A 395 -3.91 -24.65 -1.41
C THR A 395 -5.26 -24.01 -1.12
N GLU A 396 -5.27 -22.68 -0.96
CA GLU A 396 -6.48 -21.89 -0.77
C GLU A 396 -6.64 -20.87 -1.89
N THR A 397 -7.89 -20.52 -2.19
CA THR A 397 -8.18 -19.42 -3.11
C THR A 397 -7.57 -18.13 -2.60
N GLY A 398 -6.79 -17.45 -3.42
CA GLY A 398 -6.04 -16.25 -3.04
C GLY A 398 -4.56 -16.48 -2.73
N ASP A 399 -4.06 -17.73 -2.69
CA ASP A 399 -2.62 -18.01 -2.62
C ASP A 399 -1.91 -17.60 -3.92
N PHE A 400 -0.63 -17.19 -3.82
CA PHE A 400 0.13 -16.67 -4.96
C PHE A 400 1.31 -17.56 -5.32
N LEU A 401 1.43 -17.93 -6.61
CA LEU A 401 2.63 -18.53 -7.17
C LEU A 401 3.62 -17.46 -7.62
N ARG A 402 4.88 -17.69 -7.27
CA ARG A 402 5.99 -16.82 -7.67
C ARG A 402 7.24 -17.64 -8.00
N GLY A 403 8.13 -17.07 -8.80
CA GLY A 403 9.39 -17.69 -9.20
C GLY A 403 10.52 -16.68 -9.25
N GLU A 404 11.71 -17.12 -9.63
CA GLU A 404 12.85 -16.22 -9.81
C GLU A 404 12.56 -15.15 -10.85
N THR A 405 12.97 -13.91 -10.58
CA THR A 405 12.82 -12.80 -11.52
C THR A 405 13.68 -13.07 -12.75
N ARG A 406 13.05 -13.16 -13.92
CA ARG A 406 13.74 -13.29 -15.18
C ARG A 406 14.13 -11.91 -15.67
N ASN A 407 15.43 -11.67 -15.81
CA ASN A 407 15.94 -10.44 -16.41
C ASN A 407 15.50 -10.34 -17.88
N HIS A 408 14.33 -9.78 -18.15
CA HIS A 408 13.84 -9.49 -19.51
C HIS A 408 14.34 -8.14 -20.06
N ARG A 409 15.31 -7.49 -19.39
CA ARG A 409 15.94 -6.28 -19.89
C ARG A 409 17.26 -6.64 -20.56
N LYS A 410 17.22 -6.92 -21.85
CA LYS A 410 18.27 -6.62 -22.80
C LYS A 410 17.75 -5.58 -23.77
#